data_864d8129034ac79a7951acbbdff0fc27
#
_entry.id   864d8129034ac79a7951acbbdff0fc27
#
_cell.length_a   1.000
_cell.length_b   1.000
_cell.length_c   1.000
_cell.angle_alpha   90.00
_cell.angle_beta   90.00
_cell.angle_gamma   90.00
#
_symmetry.space_group_name_H-M   'P 1'
#
loop_
_entity.id
_entity.type
_entity.pdbx_description
1 polymer ?
#
loop_
_entity_poly.entity_id
_entity_poly.type
_entity_poly.pdbx_seq_one_letter_code
_entity_poly.pdbx_strand_id
1 'polypeptide(L)'
;VRKMMRQNGLIVDPGCSWVEVKGTVHAFLRGDNFHPQIKEINALLERFYKKMKEAGVEGPESSHMDIMEASKADIFCGHSERLAIVFGLINSGPGMPIWVIKNLYMCQSCHNIVKFISREVRREISVRDAEQFHHFKGGICSCMDEGYRS
;
A
#
# COMPACT_ATOMS: atom_id res chain seq x y z
N VAL A 1 17.95 13.25 -2.76
CA VAL A 1 18.09 11.80 -2.77
C VAL A 1 17.77 11.23 -4.16
N ARG A 2 16.65 11.59 -4.73
CA ARG A 2 16.30 11.18 -6.10
C ARG A 2 17.32 11.63 -7.13
N LYS A 3 17.78 12.87 -7.00
CA LYS A 3 18.79 13.43 -7.89
C LYS A 3 20.10 12.67 -7.82
N MET A 4 20.53 12.32 -6.62
CA MET A 4 21.78 11.59 -6.41
C MET A 4 21.71 10.18 -7.00
N MET A 5 20.59 9.52 -6.84
CA MET A 5 20.38 8.17 -7.38
C MET A 5 20.42 8.17 -8.91
N ARG A 6 19.82 9.18 -9.52
CA ARG A 6 19.87 9.34 -10.99
C ARG A 6 21.27 9.59 -11.50
N GLN A 7 22.02 10.43 -10.80
CA GLN A 7 23.39 10.77 -11.20
C GLN A 7 24.33 9.58 -11.14
N ASN A 8 24.07 8.64 -10.23
CA ASN A 8 24.92 7.46 -10.08
C ASN A 8 24.53 6.31 -10.98
N GLY A 9 23.56 6.47 -11.84
CA GLY A 9 23.12 5.41 -12.73
C GLY A 9 22.48 4.21 -12.05
N LEU A 10 22.30 4.28 -10.75
CA LEU A 10 21.70 3.24 -9.94
C LEU A 10 20.24 3.61 -9.72
N ILE A 11 19.49 3.52 -10.77
CA ILE A 11 18.22 4.19 -10.74
C ILE A 11 17.10 3.25 -10.41
N VAL A 12 16.81 3.17 -9.13
CA VAL A 12 15.48 2.79 -8.72
C VAL A 12 15.03 3.87 -7.75
N ASP A 13 14.06 4.68 -8.16
CA ASP A 13 13.42 5.58 -7.22
C ASP A 13 12.86 4.72 -6.08
N PRO A 14 13.21 5.01 -4.83
CA PRO A 14 12.64 4.25 -3.72
C PRO A 14 11.13 4.42 -3.70
N GLY A 15 10.41 3.32 -3.46
CA GLY A 15 8.96 3.39 -3.29
C GLY A 15 8.63 4.28 -2.12
N CYS A 16 7.86 5.33 -2.37
CA CYS A 16 7.44 6.26 -1.34
C CYS A 16 5.95 6.51 -1.46
N SER A 17 5.27 6.54 -0.34
CA SER A 17 3.86 6.87 -0.27
C SER A 17 3.65 8.00 0.72
N TRP A 18 2.72 8.90 0.40
CA TRP A 18 2.37 10.03 1.25
C TRP A 18 0.89 9.95 1.62
N VAL A 19 0.60 10.23 2.88
CA VAL A 19 -0.76 10.31 3.39
C VAL A 19 -0.90 11.57 4.24
N GLU A 20 -2.01 12.28 4.05
CA GLU A 20 -2.31 13.47 4.86
C GLU A 20 -3.27 13.10 5.98
N VAL A 21 -2.88 13.45 7.21
CA VAL A 21 -3.72 13.26 8.39
C VAL A 21 -3.70 14.54 9.20
N LYS A 22 -4.89 15.07 9.48
CA LYS A 22 -5.05 16.31 10.28
C LYS A 22 -4.18 17.45 9.78
N GLY A 23 -4.11 17.63 8.47
CA GLY A 23 -3.37 18.71 7.84
C GLY A 23 -1.87 18.49 7.74
N THR A 24 -1.35 17.35 8.18
CA THR A 24 0.07 17.03 8.11
C THR A 24 0.30 15.87 7.16
N VAL A 25 1.26 16.04 6.26
CA VAL A 25 1.63 15.00 5.31
C VAL A 25 2.71 14.10 5.93
N HIS A 26 2.46 12.81 5.91
CA HIS A 26 3.41 11.81 6.40
C HIS A 26 3.90 10.97 5.23
N ALA A 27 5.21 10.77 5.14
CA ALA A 27 5.84 9.99 4.08
C ALA A 27 6.32 8.65 4.63
N PHE A 28 6.09 7.59 3.85
CA PHE A 28 6.54 6.25 4.18
C PHE A 28 7.37 5.71 3.04
N LEU A 29 8.58 5.32 3.37
CA LEU A 29 9.51 4.74 2.41
C LEU A 29 9.43 3.22 2.45
N ARG A 30 9.91 2.62 1.40
CA ARG A 30 10.07 1.18 1.32
C ARG A 30 10.88 0.67 2.52
N GLY A 31 10.32 -0.30 3.24
CA GLY A 31 11.01 -0.89 4.37
C GLY A 31 11.26 0.05 5.54
N ASP A 32 10.49 1.12 5.62
CA ASP A 32 10.64 2.12 6.67
C ASP A 32 10.30 1.53 8.04
N ASN A 33 11.31 1.49 8.92
CA ASN A 33 11.13 1.03 10.29
C ASN A 33 11.35 2.15 11.30
N PHE A 34 11.47 3.38 10.83
CA PHE A 34 11.82 4.52 11.68
C PHE A 34 10.65 5.36 12.14
N HIS A 35 9.46 5.11 11.60
CA HIS A 35 8.30 5.89 12.01
C HIS A 35 7.95 5.61 13.47
N PRO A 36 7.60 6.64 14.27
CA PRO A 36 7.29 6.46 15.69
C PRO A 36 6.18 5.44 15.96
N GLN A 37 5.23 5.29 15.05
CA GLN A 37 4.11 4.37 15.19
C GLN A 37 4.28 3.07 14.42
N ILE A 38 5.49 2.75 14.02
CA ILE A 38 5.73 1.57 13.17
C ILE A 38 5.25 0.27 13.81
N LYS A 39 5.36 0.16 15.12
CA LYS A 39 4.90 -1.04 15.83
C LYS A 39 3.38 -1.21 15.75
N GLU A 40 2.65 -0.11 15.92
CA GLU A 40 1.20 -0.12 15.81
C GLU A 40 0.75 -0.39 14.39
N ILE A 41 1.44 0.21 13.43
CA ILE A 41 1.16 0.02 12.01
C ILE A 41 1.34 -1.45 11.64
N ASN A 42 2.48 -2.03 12.01
CA ASN A 42 2.75 -3.43 11.69
C ASN A 42 1.79 -4.38 12.39
N ALA A 43 1.42 -4.10 13.64
CA ALA A 43 0.48 -4.92 14.37
C ALA A 43 -0.89 -4.97 13.68
N LEU A 44 -1.40 -3.82 13.24
CA LEU A 44 -2.67 -3.77 12.54
C LEU A 44 -2.58 -4.43 11.17
N LEU A 45 -1.48 -4.22 10.46
CA LEU A 45 -1.27 -4.84 9.16
C LEU A 45 -1.22 -6.37 9.26
N GLU A 46 -0.56 -6.90 10.28
CA GLU A 46 -0.54 -8.34 10.57
C GLU A 46 -1.95 -8.89 10.82
N ARG A 47 -2.78 -8.13 11.52
CA ARG A 47 -4.17 -8.53 11.75
C ARG A 47 -4.96 -8.61 10.46
N PHE A 48 -4.73 -7.69 9.54
CA PHE A 48 -5.37 -7.76 8.22
C PHE A 48 -4.89 -8.99 7.43
N TYR A 49 -3.60 -9.28 7.46
CA TYR A 49 -3.05 -10.46 6.79
C TYR A 49 -3.68 -11.75 7.32
N LYS A 50 -3.80 -11.82 8.63
CA LYS A 50 -4.42 -12.97 9.29
C LYS A 50 -5.88 -13.12 8.87
N LYS A 51 -6.64 -12.04 8.84
CA LYS A 51 -8.03 -12.07 8.40
C LYS A 51 -8.17 -12.46 6.95
N MET A 52 -7.28 -12.00 6.09
CA MET A 52 -7.27 -12.38 4.68
C MET A 52 -7.06 -13.88 4.54
N LYS A 53 -6.12 -14.43 5.28
CA LYS A 53 -5.85 -15.86 5.28
C LYS A 53 -7.05 -16.68 5.76
N GLU A 54 -7.70 -16.25 6.82
CA GLU A 54 -8.90 -16.89 7.36
C GLU A 54 -10.07 -16.84 6.39
N ALA A 55 -10.16 -15.76 5.61
CA ALA A 55 -11.20 -15.59 4.61
C ALA A 55 -10.91 -16.31 3.29
N GLY A 56 -9.74 -16.95 3.16
CA GLY A 56 -9.34 -17.61 1.94
C GLY A 56 -8.93 -16.65 0.82
N VAL A 57 -8.66 -15.39 1.15
CA VAL A 57 -8.21 -14.40 0.19
C VAL A 57 -6.69 -14.48 0.07
N GLU A 58 -6.19 -14.41 -1.16
CA GLU A 58 -4.75 -14.40 -1.37
C GLU A 58 -4.11 -13.19 -0.72
N GLY A 59 -3.34 -13.44 0.31
CA GLY A 59 -2.56 -12.44 0.98
C GLY A 59 -1.10 -12.50 0.58
N PRO A 60 -0.28 -11.60 1.11
CA PRO A 60 1.14 -11.55 0.78
C PRO A 60 1.89 -12.83 1.16
N GLU A 61 1.36 -13.60 2.09
CA GLU A 61 1.98 -14.85 2.53
C GLU A 61 1.72 -16.02 1.58
N SER A 62 0.67 -15.96 0.80
CA SER A 62 0.40 -16.99 -0.20
C SER A 62 1.39 -16.89 -1.35
N SER A 63 2.07 -15.78 -1.42
CA SER A 63 3.17 -15.62 -2.33
C SER A 63 4.47 -16.11 -1.69
N HIS A 64 4.54 -17.41 -1.37
CA HIS A 64 5.84 -18.06 -1.38
C HIS A 64 6.34 -18.07 -2.82
N MET A 65 6.01 -17.04 -3.55
CA MET A 65 6.59 -16.83 -4.85
C MET A 65 8.09 -16.72 -4.65
N ASP A 66 8.79 -17.62 -5.26
CA ASP A 66 10.19 -17.41 -5.48
C ASP A 66 10.38 -15.99 -5.94
N ILE A 67 11.37 -15.32 -5.39
CA ILE A 67 11.76 -13.98 -5.81
C ILE A 67 11.86 -13.90 -7.34
N MET A 68 12.16 -15.01 -8.00
CA MET A 68 12.28 -15.10 -9.45
C MET A 68 10.95 -14.99 -10.20
N GLU A 69 9.83 -15.28 -9.54
CA GLU A 69 8.51 -15.18 -10.17
C GLU A 69 7.78 -13.88 -9.87
N ALA A 70 8.32 -13.07 -8.96
CA ALA A 70 7.74 -11.78 -8.66
C ALA A 70 7.87 -10.85 -9.87
N SER A 71 6.80 -10.14 -10.21
CA SER A 71 6.85 -9.13 -11.24
C SER A 71 7.78 -8.00 -10.82
N LYS A 72 8.29 -7.23 -11.79
CA LYS A 72 9.08 -6.04 -11.47
C LYS A 72 8.30 -5.07 -10.58
N ALA A 73 7.00 -4.94 -10.83
CA ALA A 73 6.15 -4.08 -10.00
C ALA A 73 6.13 -4.54 -8.56
N ASP A 74 6.07 -5.85 -8.31
CA ASP A 74 6.08 -6.39 -6.95
C ASP A 74 7.41 -6.13 -6.25
N ILE A 75 8.51 -6.26 -6.98
CA ILE A 75 9.86 -6.03 -6.44
C ILE A 75 10.06 -4.56 -6.11
N PHE A 76 9.66 -3.66 -7.02
CA PHE A 76 9.92 -2.24 -6.88
C PHE A 76 8.88 -1.48 -6.07
N CYS A 77 7.71 -2.04 -5.87
CA CYS A 77 6.63 -1.40 -5.13
C CYS A 77 7.05 -1.04 -3.70
N GLY A 78 7.75 -1.96 -3.02
CA GLY A 78 8.20 -1.75 -1.65
C GLY A 78 7.08 -1.69 -0.62
N HIS A 79 5.85 -1.78 -1.06
CA HIS A 79 4.65 -1.85 -0.22
C HIS A 79 4.46 -0.67 0.75
N SER A 80 5.06 0.48 0.43
CA SER A 80 4.98 1.67 1.29
C SER A 80 3.54 2.16 1.48
N GLU A 81 2.65 1.95 0.50
CA GLU A 81 1.26 2.35 0.62
C GLU A 81 0.52 1.61 1.71
N ARG A 82 0.93 0.40 2.04
CA ARG A 82 0.33 -0.35 3.15
C ARG A 82 0.56 0.37 4.47
N LEU A 83 1.78 0.85 4.67
CA LEU A 83 2.14 1.62 5.87
C LEU A 83 1.37 2.93 5.93
N ALA A 84 1.30 3.65 4.82
CA ALA A 84 0.59 4.93 4.74
C ALA A 84 -0.90 4.77 5.02
N ILE A 85 -1.53 3.76 4.42
CA ILE A 85 -2.96 3.50 4.61
C ILE A 85 -3.26 3.14 6.07
N VAL A 86 -2.49 2.23 6.64
CA VAL A 86 -2.71 1.81 8.02
C VAL A 86 -2.47 2.95 8.99
N PHE A 87 -1.44 3.76 8.76
CA PHE A 87 -1.22 4.98 9.54
C PHE A 87 -2.44 5.90 9.50
N GLY A 88 -2.99 6.10 8.31
CA GLY A 88 -4.19 6.91 8.13
C GLY A 88 -5.38 6.35 8.89
N LEU A 89 -5.56 5.03 8.86
CA LEU A 89 -6.65 4.38 9.60
C LEU A 89 -6.54 4.57 11.11
N ILE A 90 -5.32 4.46 11.63
CA ILE A 90 -5.06 4.60 13.07
C ILE A 90 -5.30 6.03 13.54
N ASN A 91 -4.92 7.02 12.73
CA ASN A 91 -4.84 8.40 13.17
C ASN A 91 -5.97 9.31 12.68
N SER A 92 -6.95 8.78 11.98
CA SER A 92 -8.10 9.55 11.53
C SER A 92 -9.39 9.03 12.16
N GLY A 93 -10.41 9.89 12.17
CA GLY A 93 -11.70 9.54 12.77
C GLY A 93 -12.43 8.43 12.03
N PRO A 94 -13.39 7.77 12.69
CA PRO A 94 -14.20 6.72 12.08
C PRO A 94 -14.90 7.23 10.80
N GLY A 95 -14.89 6.41 9.76
CA GLY A 95 -15.56 6.74 8.50
C GLY A 95 -14.85 7.74 7.63
N MET A 96 -13.75 8.33 8.08
CA MET A 96 -13.00 9.28 7.27
C MET A 96 -12.32 8.58 6.10
N PRO A 97 -12.39 9.17 4.90
CA PRO A 97 -11.69 8.59 3.76
C PRO A 97 -10.17 8.76 3.91
N ILE A 98 -9.44 7.81 3.33
CA ILE A 98 -7.98 7.82 3.34
C ILE A 98 -7.49 8.13 1.93
N TRP A 99 -6.58 9.08 1.83
CA TRP A 99 -5.95 9.47 0.56
C TRP A 99 -4.46 9.21 0.61
N VAL A 100 -3.96 8.46 -0.35
CA VAL A 100 -2.55 8.13 -0.45
C VAL A 100 -2.06 8.47 -1.86
N ILE A 101 -0.90 9.08 -1.93
CA ILE A 101 -0.19 9.31 -3.19
C ILE A 101 1.08 8.47 -3.15
N LYS A 102 1.38 7.81 -4.24
CA LYS A 102 2.54 6.94 -4.36
C LYS A 102 3.29 7.25 -5.65
N ASN A 103 4.62 7.21 -5.59
CA ASN A 103 5.47 7.55 -6.73
C ASN A 103 5.72 6.40 -7.69
N LEU A 104 5.42 5.17 -7.31
CA LEU A 104 5.58 3.99 -8.15
C LEU A 104 4.24 3.32 -8.39
N TYR A 105 4.25 2.28 -9.20
CA TYR A 105 3.09 1.44 -9.43
C TYR A 105 2.65 0.73 -8.16
N MET A 106 1.34 0.64 -7.99
CA MET A 106 0.76 -0.24 -6.99
C MET A 106 0.84 -1.67 -7.50
N CYS A 107 1.51 -2.56 -6.78
CA CYS A 107 1.61 -3.95 -7.20
C CYS A 107 0.30 -4.70 -6.94
N GLN A 108 0.15 -5.87 -7.59
CA GLN A 108 -1.06 -6.67 -7.46
C GLN A 108 -1.33 -7.05 -6.01
N SER A 109 -0.30 -7.43 -5.27
CA SER A 109 -0.43 -7.80 -3.87
C SER A 109 -0.98 -6.65 -3.03
N CYS A 110 -0.46 -5.43 -3.22
CA CYS A 110 -0.97 -4.25 -2.53
C CYS A 110 -2.39 -3.93 -2.95
N HIS A 111 -2.69 -4.05 -4.24
CA HIS A 111 -4.04 -3.82 -4.75
C HIS A 111 -5.05 -4.74 -4.05
N ASN A 112 -4.72 -6.02 -3.94
CA ASN A 112 -5.59 -7.00 -3.28
C ASN A 112 -5.76 -6.71 -1.80
N ILE A 113 -4.68 -6.33 -1.11
CA ILE A 113 -4.74 -6.00 0.31
C ILE A 113 -5.62 -4.78 0.55
N VAL A 114 -5.47 -3.74 -0.26
CA VAL A 114 -6.24 -2.51 -0.08
C VAL A 114 -7.72 -2.76 -0.37
N LYS A 115 -8.05 -3.58 -1.36
CA LYS A 115 -9.43 -4.00 -1.59
C LYS A 115 -10.00 -4.65 -0.33
N PHE A 116 -9.27 -5.58 0.25
CA PHE A 116 -9.69 -6.27 1.46
C PHE A 116 -9.87 -5.31 2.63
N ILE A 117 -8.91 -4.43 2.86
CA ILE A 117 -8.97 -3.44 3.94
C ILE A 117 -10.20 -2.54 3.79
N SER A 118 -10.47 -2.04 2.57
CA SER A 118 -11.60 -1.16 2.34
C SER A 118 -12.93 -1.80 2.73
N ARG A 119 -13.07 -3.10 2.50
CA ARG A 119 -14.25 -3.84 2.90
C ARG A 119 -14.32 -4.06 4.41
N GLU A 120 -13.18 -4.44 5.01
CA GLU A 120 -13.12 -4.74 6.44
C GLU A 120 -13.41 -3.52 7.31
N VAL A 121 -12.81 -2.39 6.97
CA VAL A 121 -12.95 -1.18 7.78
C VAL A 121 -14.12 -0.30 7.34
N ARG A 122 -14.75 -0.61 6.20
CA ARG A 122 -15.87 0.15 5.63
C ARG A 122 -15.53 1.62 5.43
N ARG A 123 -14.32 1.88 4.96
CA ARG A 123 -13.85 3.23 4.65
C ARG A 123 -13.38 3.30 3.22
N GLU A 124 -13.59 4.44 2.59
CA GLU A 124 -13.09 4.67 1.25
C GLU A 124 -11.59 4.95 1.32
N ILE A 125 -10.86 4.29 0.44
CA ILE A 125 -9.41 4.45 0.34
C ILE A 125 -9.09 4.80 -1.10
N SER A 126 -8.40 5.90 -1.30
CA SER A 126 -7.98 6.33 -2.63
C SER A 126 -6.46 6.32 -2.70
N VAL A 127 -5.94 5.70 -3.72
CA VAL A 127 -4.50 5.64 -3.97
C VAL A 127 -4.23 6.12 -5.39
N ARG A 128 -3.42 7.16 -5.51
CA ARG A 128 -2.93 7.61 -6.79
C ARG A 128 -1.50 7.10 -6.94
N ASP A 129 -1.29 6.19 -7.87
CA ASP A 129 0.04 5.70 -8.16
C ASP A 129 0.63 6.40 -9.39
N ALA A 130 1.74 5.90 -9.91
CA ALA A 130 2.46 6.54 -11.00
C ALA A 130 1.66 6.62 -12.30
N GLU A 131 0.66 5.77 -12.49
CA GLU A 131 -0.07 5.71 -13.75
C GLU A 131 -1.57 5.94 -13.63
N GLN A 132 -2.18 5.57 -12.53
CA GLN A 132 -3.62 5.66 -12.44
C GLN A 132 -4.11 5.94 -11.03
N PHE A 133 -5.38 6.27 -10.96
CA PHE A 133 -6.08 6.53 -9.72
C PHE A 133 -6.88 5.29 -9.35
N HIS A 134 -6.77 4.87 -8.10
CA HIS A 134 -7.52 3.75 -7.56
C HIS A 134 -8.42 4.23 -6.43
N HIS A 135 -9.72 4.00 -6.56
CA HIS A 135 -10.66 4.30 -5.50
C HIS A 135 -11.26 3.00 -5.00
N PHE A 136 -10.96 2.65 -3.78
CA PHE A 136 -11.40 1.42 -3.14
C PHE A 136 -12.58 1.69 -2.22
N LYS A 137 -13.64 0.96 -2.43
CA LYS A 137 -14.84 1.06 -1.60
C LYS A 137 -15.53 -0.29 -1.54
N GLY A 138 -15.76 -0.79 -0.31
CA GLY A 138 -16.47 -2.05 -0.13
C GLY A 138 -15.80 -3.26 -0.77
N GLY A 139 -14.51 -3.24 -0.93
CA GLY A 139 -13.76 -4.33 -1.54
C GLY A 139 -13.65 -4.24 -3.05
N ILE A 140 -14.11 -3.15 -3.66
CA ILE A 140 -14.09 -2.96 -5.11
C ILE A 140 -13.23 -1.75 -5.44
N CYS A 141 -12.44 -1.86 -6.50
CA CYS A 141 -11.64 -0.74 -7.00
C CYS A 141 -12.25 -0.15 -8.26
N SER A 142 -12.18 1.16 -8.40
CA SER A 142 -12.69 1.88 -9.57
C SER A 142 -11.98 1.49 -10.87
N CYS A 143 -10.78 0.94 -10.79
CA CYS A 143 -10.05 0.48 -11.98
C CYS A 143 -10.63 -0.82 -12.55
N MET A 144 -11.59 -1.44 -11.87
CA MET A 144 -12.21 -2.72 -12.29
C MET A 144 -11.16 -3.81 -12.49
N ASP A 145 -10.08 -3.75 -11.71
CA ASP A 145 -8.94 -4.66 -11.78
C ASP A 145 -8.21 -4.65 -13.14
N GLU A 146 -8.39 -3.60 -13.93
CA GLU A 146 -7.63 -3.43 -15.17
C GLU A 146 -6.14 -3.34 -14.86
N GLY A 147 -5.36 -4.20 -15.50
CA GLY A 147 -3.93 -4.32 -15.23
C GLY A 147 -3.61 -5.20 -14.03
N TYR A 148 -4.62 -5.71 -13.34
CA TYR A 148 -4.45 -6.59 -12.19
C TYR A 148 -5.27 -7.86 -12.38
N ARG A 149 -4.76 -8.98 -11.93
CA ARG A 149 -5.51 -10.23 -11.92
C ARG A 149 -6.34 -10.31 -10.65
N SER A 150 -7.58 -10.67 -10.82
CA SER A 150 -8.47 -10.88 -9.68
C SER A 150 -8.08 -12.12 -8.86
#